data_4884da24b64ec4dc915b296d64992d3a
#
_entry.id   4884da24b64ec4dc915b296d64992d3a
#
_cell.length_a   1.000
_cell.length_b   1.000
_cell.length_c   1.000
_cell.angle_alpha   90.00
_cell.angle_beta   90.00
_cell.angle_gamma   90.00
#
_symmetry.space_group_name_H-M   'P 1'
#
loop_
_entity.id
_entity.type
_entity.pdbx_description
1 polymer ?
#
loop_
_entity_poly.entity_id
_entity_poly.type
_entity_poly.pdbx_seq_one_letter_code
_entity_poly.pdbx_strand_id
1 'polypeptide(L)'
;MNPIDAITCRAHMARLFALGALLCLCLGAVSAQEVGQVNFVQGVTSAQSPGGQPRFLARGDVIAKGEVVSTSERGYAVLGLNDGTKLTLRSNTAFAVDELNQQAGSESLAMNLFRGGLRAITGLISKSRPNSARLIVPNATIGIRGTEFDARLCGAECRREAQFARPAPTAARQDEVVARIVALNGDASALGLDGATRALANGAAVFNGESVRTGADSHAVLAFRDQTKVTLIEKTAFKLEDVRMTGPAAQGSFVARLVSGGLRAVTGLIGRANRGNVKIITATATIGIRGTGLDLRLLPDGAYLYTWDGAAALEADEKELVVDKDRAGVLRVAGGVLQLLDTVPAAFLDERAPRPDQVAVDFDALFAVRRFDDAAPGLYVGVRKGNVNFGSAAGFFVDLGPFEAAFLAEGDSRPVRIEPLPGFLVNDPFPLPDEVDLRPLRLIEIVGPGRLSGSDQCLMQ
;
A
#
# COMPACT_ATOMS: atom_id res chain seq x y z
N MET A 1 44.47 66.47 35.70
CA MET A 1 43.84 65.14 35.33
C MET A 1 43.11 64.65 36.56
N ASN A 2 41.81 64.69 36.51
CA ASN A 2 40.92 64.32 37.65
C ASN A 2 40.81 62.80 37.82
N PRO A 3 40.92 62.28 39.04
CA PRO A 3 40.87 60.84 39.30
C PRO A 3 39.50 60.15 38.97
N ILE A 4 38.48 60.94 38.60
CA ILE A 4 37.15 60.47 38.28
C ILE A 4 37.09 59.83 36.87
N ASP A 5 37.94 60.24 35.93
CA ASP A 5 37.95 59.73 34.54
C ASP A 5 38.56 58.34 34.41
N ALA A 6 39.40 57.89 35.36
CA ALA A 6 40.04 56.61 35.35
C ALA A 6 39.11 55.47 35.83
N ILE A 7 38.09 55.81 36.67
CA ILE A 7 37.13 54.82 37.22
C ILE A 7 36.01 54.48 36.20
N THR A 8 35.57 55.48 35.41
CA THR A 8 34.54 55.31 34.39
C THR A 8 35.02 54.49 33.20
N CYS A 9 36.28 54.62 32.80
CA CYS A 9 36.87 53.86 31.70
C CYS A 9 37.01 52.34 32.03
N ARG A 10 37.38 52.02 33.31
CA ARG A 10 37.44 50.61 33.76
C ARG A 10 36.08 49.94 33.87
N ALA A 11 35.03 50.68 34.25
CA ALA A 11 33.70 50.15 34.35
C ALA A 11 33.06 49.84 32.95
N HIS A 12 33.40 50.61 31.92
CA HIS A 12 32.94 50.39 30.56
C HIS A 12 33.66 49.23 29.88
N MET A 13 34.95 49.03 30.09
CA MET A 13 35.70 47.87 29.59
C MET A 13 35.25 46.58 30.24
N ALA A 14 34.97 46.58 31.53
CA ALA A 14 34.45 45.40 32.24
C ALA A 14 33.03 44.99 31.74
N ARG A 15 32.18 45.97 31.40
CA ARG A 15 30.84 45.71 30.83
C ARG A 15 30.88 45.18 29.39
N LEU A 16 31.82 45.66 28.55
CA LEU A 16 32.03 45.15 27.19
C LEU A 16 32.59 43.72 27.19
N PHE A 17 33.46 43.34 28.11
CA PHE A 17 33.94 41.96 28.27
C PHE A 17 32.86 41.02 28.80
N ALA A 18 32.02 41.50 29.71
CA ALA A 18 30.88 40.68 30.22
C ALA A 18 29.81 40.47 29.16
N LEU A 19 29.53 41.46 28.27
CA LEU A 19 28.60 41.30 27.14
C LEU A 19 29.17 40.36 26.04
N GLY A 20 30.48 40.42 25.77
CA GLY A 20 31.16 39.53 24.82
C GLY A 20 31.22 38.08 25.29
N ALA A 21 31.44 37.85 26.60
CA ALA A 21 31.43 36.53 27.20
C ALA A 21 29.97 35.89 27.24
N LEU A 22 28.94 36.73 27.41
CA LEU A 22 27.54 36.27 27.39
C LEU A 22 27.06 35.93 25.98
N LEU A 23 27.60 36.58 24.93
CA LEU A 23 27.27 36.33 23.53
C LEU A 23 27.94 35.04 22.99
N CYS A 24 29.10 34.64 23.54
CA CYS A 24 29.77 33.37 23.19
C CYS A 24 29.13 32.12 23.83
N LEU A 25 28.32 32.24 24.88
CA LEU A 25 27.63 31.11 25.53
C LEU A 25 26.30 30.73 24.86
N CYS A 26 25.85 31.49 23.86
CA CYS A 26 24.62 31.18 23.11
C CYS A 26 24.85 30.41 21.79
N LEU A 27 26.06 29.91 21.53
CA LEU A 27 26.26 28.86 20.55
C LEU A 27 25.77 27.53 21.16
N GLY A 28 24.47 27.46 21.39
CA GLY A 28 23.78 26.22 21.73
C GLY A 28 24.14 25.22 20.65
N ALA A 29 24.79 24.13 21.01
CA ALA A 29 24.94 22.98 20.14
C ALA A 29 23.53 22.63 19.62
N VAL A 30 23.28 22.84 18.33
CA VAL A 30 22.08 22.33 17.68
C VAL A 30 22.17 20.81 17.82
N SER A 31 21.55 20.28 18.87
CA SER A 31 21.45 18.84 19.04
C SER A 31 20.64 18.32 17.85
N ALA A 32 21.29 17.59 16.98
CA ALA A 32 20.59 16.96 15.87
C ALA A 32 19.50 16.05 16.42
N GLN A 33 18.28 16.19 15.90
CA GLN A 33 17.13 15.40 16.33
C GLN A 33 17.43 13.90 16.11
N GLU A 34 17.36 13.13 17.17
CA GLU A 34 17.47 11.68 17.11
C GLU A 34 16.21 11.08 16.46
N VAL A 35 16.39 10.24 15.43
CA VAL A 35 15.29 9.61 14.69
C VAL A 35 15.24 8.10 14.89
N GLY A 36 16.29 7.50 15.44
CA GLY A 36 16.35 6.06 15.67
C GLY A 36 17.71 5.59 16.13
N GLN A 37 17.88 4.28 16.19
CA GLN A 37 19.12 3.62 16.61
C GLN A 37 19.44 2.42 15.72
N VAL A 38 20.70 2.00 15.79
CA VAL A 38 21.22 0.81 15.13
C VAL A 38 20.92 -0.41 16.00
N ASN A 39 20.09 -1.33 15.52
CA ASN A 39 19.77 -2.57 16.20
C ASN A 39 20.83 -3.66 15.93
N PHE A 40 21.37 -3.67 14.71
CA PHE A 40 22.38 -4.65 14.29
C PHE A 40 23.23 -4.13 13.13
N VAL A 41 24.49 -4.53 13.10
CA VAL A 41 25.41 -4.27 11.98
C VAL A 41 26.20 -5.53 11.66
N GLN A 42 26.28 -5.86 10.37
CA GLN A 42 27.27 -6.80 9.84
C GLN A 42 28.11 -6.09 8.79
N GLY A 43 29.43 -6.30 8.85
CA GLY A 43 30.37 -5.58 7.98
C GLY A 43 30.55 -4.13 8.39
N VAL A 44 30.92 -3.27 7.45
CA VAL A 44 31.16 -1.86 7.70
C VAL A 44 29.89 -1.05 7.39
N THR A 45 29.44 -0.31 8.38
CA THR A 45 28.35 0.68 8.25
C THR A 45 28.83 2.00 8.82
N SER A 46 28.51 3.10 8.15
CA SER A 46 28.88 4.45 8.58
C SER A 46 27.69 5.38 8.50
N ALA A 47 27.69 6.45 9.29
CA ALA A 47 26.77 7.57 9.20
C ALA A 47 27.55 8.84 8.96
N GLN A 48 26.99 9.74 8.14
CA GLN A 48 27.56 11.04 7.86
C GLN A 48 26.49 12.12 7.91
N SER A 49 26.66 13.08 8.80
CA SER A 49 25.82 14.28 8.86
C SER A 49 26.14 15.23 7.70
N PRO A 50 25.21 16.07 7.25
CA PRO A 50 25.48 17.08 6.23
C PRO A 50 26.69 17.97 6.63
N GLY A 51 27.73 17.97 5.79
CA GLY A 51 28.97 18.72 6.04
C GLY A 51 29.89 18.15 7.14
N GLY A 52 29.50 17.03 7.78
CA GLY A 52 30.28 16.37 8.81
C GLY A 52 31.23 15.30 8.28
N GLN A 53 32.09 14.78 9.15
CA GLN A 53 32.93 13.62 8.85
C GLN A 53 32.14 12.32 9.05
N PRO A 54 32.37 11.27 8.24
CA PRO A 54 31.76 9.98 8.44
C PRO A 54 32.23 9.34 9.76
N ARG A 55 31.32 8.72 10.48
CA ARG A 55 31.59 7.89 11.66
C ARG A 55 31.15 6.46 11.43
N PHE A 56 31.85 5.50 11.95
CA PHE A 56 31.42 4.10 11.91
C PHE A 56 30.27 3.89 12.91
N LEU A 57 29.36 2.99 12.52
CA LEU A 57 28.22 2.62 13.33
C LEU A 57 28.39 1.23 13.94
N ALA A 58 28.01 1.11 15.21
CA ALA A 58 27.88 -0.13 15.95
C ALA A 58 26.44 -0.27 16.50
N ARG A 59 26.12 -1.46 17.01
CA ARG A 59 24.83 -1.69 17.71
C ARG A 59 24.67 -0.71 18.88
N GLY A 60 23.50 -0.08 18.94
CA GLY A 60 23.15 0.90 19.96
C GLY A 60 23.46 2.35 19.59
N ASP A 61 24.21 2.58 18.51
CA ASP A 61 24.49 3.95 18.06
C ASP A 61 23.22 4.63 17.57
N VAL A 62 23.09 5.90 17.94
CA VAL A 62 21.99 6.77 17.56
C VAL A 62 22.15 7.24 16.12
N ILE A 63 21.04 7.37 15.41
CA ILE A 63 20.93 7.97 14.09
C ILE A 63 20.21 9.28 14.22
N ALA A 64 20.82 10.36 13.69
CA ALA A 64 20.22 11.67 13.66
C ALA A 64 19.48 11.96 12.36
N LYS A 65 18.53 12.89 12.43
CA LYS A 65 17.81 13.41 11.28
C LYS A 65 18.78 13.96 10.24
N GLY A 66 18.60 13.53 8.98
CA GLY A 66 19.41 13.95 7.84
C GLY A 66 20.78 13.27 7.76
N GLU A 67 21.18 12.40 8.70
CA GLU A 67 22.37 11.58 8.54
C GLU A 67 22.19 10.56 7.43
N VAL A 68 23.18 10.46 6.55
CA VAL A 68 23.22 9.40 5.52
C VAL A 68 23.91 8.18 6.10
N VAL A 69 23.15 7.12 6.31
CA VAL A 69 23.65 5.80 6.72
C VAL A 69 24.06 5.03 5.47
N SER A 70 25.31 4.55 5.44
CA SER A 70 25.88 3.81 4.31
C SER A 70 26.41 2.45 4.75
N THR A 71 26.00 1.39 4.04
CA THR A 71 26.50 0.00 4.22
C THR A 71 27.53 -0.33 3.15
N SER A 72 28.55 -1.12 3.51
CA SER A 72 29.56 -1.62 2.58
C SER A 72 29.01 -2.70 1.65
N GLU A 73 29.82 -3.11 0.66
CA GLU A 73 29.47 -4.14 -0.33
C GLU A 73 29.10 -5.50 0.30
N ARG A 74 29.71 -5.85 1.41
CA ARG A 74 29.46 -7.11 2.14
C ARG A 74 28.82 -6.88 3.50
N GLY A 75 28.21 -5.71 3.70
CA GLY A 75 27.59 -5.32 4.96
C GLY A 75 26.08 -5.16 4.83
N TYR A 76 25.41 -5.22 5.96
CA TYR A 76 24.03 -4.77 6.12
C TYR A 76 23.82 -4.23 7.52
N ALA A 77 22.78 -3.43 7.69
CA ALA A 77 22.45 -2.88 9.00
C ALA A 77 20.93 -3.01 9.25
N VAL A 78 20.56 -3.25 10.49
CA VAL A 78 19.17 -3.19 10.94
C VAL A 78 18.99 -1.98 11.83
N LEU A 79 18.06 -1.12 11.46
CA LEU A 79 17.75 0.12 12.12
C LEU A 79 16.36 0.03 12.76
N GLY A 80 16.19 0.64 13.92
CA GLY A 80 14.91 0.90 14.55
C GLY A 80 14.66 2.40 14.65
N LEU A 81 13.56 2.89 14.06
CA LEU A 81 13.16 4.28 14.18
C LEU A 81 12.26 4.50 15.39
N ASN A 82 12.20 5.74 15.87
CA ASN A 82 11.47 6.09 17.09
C ASN A 82 9.95 5.94 16.98
N ASP A 83 9.38 5.86 15.75
CA ASP A 83 7.96 5.55 15.52
C ASP A 83 7.66 4.04 15.53
N GLY A 84 8.67 3.19 15.75
CA GLY A 84 8.59 1.74 15.69
C GLY A 84 8.80 1.15 14.29
N THR A 85 9.11 1.97 13.29
CA THR A 85 9.56 1.48 11.97
C THR A 85 10.89 0.74 12.12
N LYS A 86 10.99 -0.43 11.50
CA LYS A 86 12.22 -1.23 11.46
C LYS A 86 12.67 -1.42 10.02
N LEU A 87 13.96 -1.29 9.77
CA LEU A 87 14.56 -1.33 8.44
C LEU A 87 15.75 -2.28 8.41
N THR A 88 15.84 -3.13 7.39
CA THR A 88 17.09 -3.78 7.01
C THR A 88 17.65 -3.07 5.79
N LEU A 89 18.77 -2.39 5.94
CA LEU A 89 19.54 -1.80 4.83
C LEU A 89 20.43 -2.89 4.24
N ARG A 90 20.29 -3.15 2.95
CA ARG A 90 21.08 -4.15 2.20
C ARG A 90 22.52 -3.67 1.97
N SER A 91 23.35 -4.50 1.39
CA SER A 91 24.70 -4.11 0.94
C SER A 91 24.65 -2.94 -0.05
N ASN A 92 25.70 -2.12 -0.05
CA ASN A 92 25.84 -0.95 -0.93
C ASN A 92 24.68 0.07 -0.85
N THR A 93 24.00 0.15 0.29
CA THR A 93 22.88 1.05 0.49
C THR A 93 23.34 2.39 1.05
N ALA A 94 22.77 3.48 0.56
CA ALA A 94 22.84 4.82 1.17
C ALA A 94 21.42 5.32 1.43
N PHE A 95 21.13 5.62 2.70
CA PHE A 95 19.79 5.88 3.22
C PHE A 95 19.81 7.01 4.25
N ALA A 96 18.78 7.83 4.30
CA ALA A 96 18.60 8.85 5.34
C ALA A 96 17.15 8.93 5.81
N VAL A 97 16.94 9.42 7.03
CA VAL A 97 15.64 9.85 7.55
C VAL A 97 15.61 11.37 7.59
N ASP A 98 14.87 11.97 6.67
CA ASP A 98 14.79 13.44 6.55
C ASP A 98 13.75 14.06 7.47
N GLU A 99 12.72 13.30 7.81
CA GLU A 99 11.65 13.76 8.66
C GLU A 99 11.09 12.59 9.50
N LEU A 100 11.02 12.81 10.79
CA LEU A 100 10.27 11.97 11.72
C LEU A 100 9.57 12.89 12.72
N ASN A 101 8.27 13.09 12.53
CA ASN A 101 7.43 13.87 13.41
C ASN A 101 6.37 12.96 14.04
N GLN A 102 6.34 12.92 15.38
CA GLN A 102 5.40 12.12 16.16
C GLN A 102 4.35 12.98 16.88
N GLN A 103 4.30 14.28 16.58
CA GLN A 103 3.33 15.18 17.19
C GLN A 103 1.92 14.82 16.72
N ALA A 104 1.03 14.56 17.68
CA ALA A 104 -0.35 14.18 17.42
C ALA A 104 -1.05 15.16 16.46
N GLY A 105 -1.65 14.65 15.40
CA GLY A 105 -2.32 15.42 14.36
C GLY A 105 -1.42 15.93 13.22
N SER A 106 -0.09 15.80 13.33
CA SER A 106 0.87 16.18 12.28
C SER A 106 1.97 15.15 12.08
N GLU A 107 1.70 13.90 12.44
CA GLU A 107 2.66 12.81 12.33
C GLU A 107 3.12 12.63 10.88
N SER A 108 4.44 12.51 10.68
CA SER A 108 5.03 12.32 9.36
C SER A 108 6.37 11.58 9.42
N LEU A 109 6.64 10.78 8.39
CA LEU A 109 7.90 10.08 8.18
C LEU A 109 8.33 10.23 6.72
N ALA A 110 9.48 10.85 6.49
CA ALA A 110 10.11 10.91 5.17
C ALA A 110 11.50 10.28 5.23
N MET A 111 11.69 9.29 4.39
CA MET A 111 12.93 8.54 4.23
C MET A 111 13.46 8.73 2.82
N ASN A 112 14.78 8.72 2.64
CA ASN A 112 15.44 8.77 1.34
C ASN A 112 16.29 7.53 1.12
N LEU A 113 16.15 6.91 -0.05
CA LEU A 113 17.01 5.87 -0.54
C LEU A 113 17.77 6.38 -1.76
N PHE A 114 19.06 6.66 -1.61
CA PHE A 114 19.91 7.22 -2.67
C PHE A 114 20.47 6.14 -3.59
N ARG A 115 20.75 4.94 -3.03
CA ARG A 115 21.24 3.75 -3.75
C ARG A 115 21.01 2.49 -2.94
N GLY A 116 21.11 1.33 -3.59
CA GLY A 116 20.98 0.03 -2.96
C GLY A 116 19.53 -0.34 -2.66
N GLY A 117 19.25 -0.91 -1.50
CA GLY A 117 17.91 -1.36 -1.18
C GLY A 117 17.65 -1.56 0.28
N LEU A 118 16.39 -1.62 0.63
CA LEU A 118 15.94 -1.84 2.00
C LEU A 118 14.72 -2.76 2.05
N ARG A 119 14.55 -3.36 3.20
CA ARG A 119 13.33 -4.04 3.64
C ARG A 119 12.78 -3.30 4.83
N ALA A 120 11.50 -3.01 4.83
CA ALA A 120 10.85 -2.22 5.87
C ALA A 120 9.67 -2.94 6.49
N ILE A 121 9.54 -2.82 7.81
CA ILE A 121 8.32 -3.07 8.57
C ILE A 121 7.95 -1.74 9.21
N THR A 122 6.85 -1.15 8.78
CA THR A 122 6.50 0.21 9.16
C THR A 122 5.84 0.32 10.53
N GLY A 123 6.12 1.42 11.21
CA GLY A 123 5.69 1.71 12.57
C GLY A 123 4.30 2.34 12.66
N LEU A 124 4.10 3.14 13.70
CA LEU A 124 2.81 3.71 14.07
C LEU A 124 2.32 4.78 13.07
N ILE A 125 3.22 5.63 12.55
CA ILE A 125 2.85 6.76 11.67
C ILE A 125 2.09 6.26 10.43
N SER A 126 2.62 5.25 9.73
CA SER A 126 2.01 4.71 8.53
C SER A 126 0.70 3.93 8.78
N LYS A 127 0.49 3.46 10.01
CA LYS A 127 -0.73 2.75 10.43
C LYS A 127 -1.84 3.70 10.84
N SER A 128 -1.50 4.78 11.55
CA SER A 128 -2.46 5.75 12.06
C SER A 128 -2.88 6.79 11.01
N ARG A 129 -1.97 7.17 10.10
CA ARG A 129 -2.22 8.17 9.06
C ARG A 129 -1.72 7.68 7.70
N PRO A 130 -2.59 7.08 6.88
CA PRO A 130 -2.25 6.72 5.51
C PRO A 130 -1.71 7.94 4.73
N ASN A 131 -0.62 7.75 3.96
CA ASN A 131 0.11 8.77 3.19
C ASN A 131 1.02 9.73 3.99
N SER A 132 1.11 9.60 5.32
CA SER A 132 2.06 10.40 6.14
C SER A 132 3.46 9.81 6.17
N ALA A 133 3.64 8.56 5.73
CA ALA A 133 4.92 7.91 5.59
C ALA A 133 5.27 7.74 4.11
N ARG A 134 6.49 8.11 3.73
CA ARG A 134 6.98 7.99 2.35
C ARG A 134 8.46 7.63 2.30
N LEU A 135 8.82 6.86 1.29
CA LEU A 135 10.20 6.62 0.89
C LEU A 135 10.44 7.32 -0.46
N ILE A 136 11.39 8.24 -0.47
CA ILE A 136 11.77 9.04 -1.63
C ILE A 136 12.99 8.38 -2.26
N VAL A 137 12.99 8.26 -3.58
CA VAL A 137 14.12 7.84 -4.39
C VAL A 137 14.33 8.83 -5.53
N PRO A 138 15.44 8.83 -6.25
CA PRO A 138 15.76 9.89 -7.21
C PRO A 138 14.68 10.18 -8.27
N ASN A 139 13.92 9.19 -8.70
CA ASN A 139 12.91 9.32 -9.77
C ASN A 139 11.50 8.90 -9.35
N ALA A 140 11.29 8.61 -8.06
CA ALA A 140 9.99 8.12 -7.59
C ALA A 140 9.75 8.42 -6.11
N THR A 141 8.49 8.24 -5.69
CA THR A 141 8.08 8.27 -4.29
C THR A 141 7.20 7.06 -4.00
N ILE A 142 7.47 6.39 -2.90
CA ILE A 142 6.69 5.26 -2.39
C ILE A 142 5.91 5.76 -1.18
N GLY A 143 4.61 5.98 -1.34
CA GLY A 143 3.68 6.27 -0.25
C GLY A 143 3.33 4.98 0.50
N ILE A 144 3.41 5.00 1.82
CA ILE A 144 3.38 3.80 2.66
C ILE A 144 2.11 3.80 3.52
N ARG A 145 1.39 2.67 3.53
CA ARG A 145 0.11 2.52 4.26
C ARG A 145 0.13 1.24 5.10
N GLY A 146 0.84 1.28 6.26
CA GLY A 146 0.87 0.17 7.20
C GLY A 146 1.43 -1.14 6.62
N THR A 147 2.71 -1.17 6.25
CA THR A 147 3.23 -2.08 5.25
C THR A 147 4.49 -2.82 5.67
N GLU A 148 4.64 -4.06 5.17
CA GLU A 148 5.92 -4.76 5.04
C GLU A 148 6.27 -4.77 3.55
N PHE A 149 7.38 -4.14 3.16
CA PHE A 149 7.76 -4.01 1.77
C PHE A 149 9.28 -4.03 1.55
N ASP A 150 9.67 -4.35 0.34
CA ASP A 150 11.03 -4.28 -0.16
C ASP A 150 11.11 -3.19 -1.24
N ALA A 151 12.16 -2.36 -1.18
CA ALA A 151 12.47 -1.38 -2.23
C ALA A 151 13.93 -1.52 -2.62
N ARG A 152 14.22 -1.54 -3.94
CA ARG A 152 15.57 -1.71 -4.43
C ARG A 152 15.84 -0.92 -5.70
N LEU A 153 16.84 -0.05 -5.63
CA LEU A 153 17.45 0.57 -6.80
C LEU A 153 18.47 -0.38 -7.38
N CYS A 154 18.18 -0.91 -8.55
CA CYS A 154 19.00 -1.89 -9.26
C CYS A 154 19.85 -1.22 -10.33
N GLY A 155 21.13 -1.58 -10.34
CA GLY A 155 22.01 -1.46 -11.50
C GLY A 155 22.21 -2.82 -12.18
N ALA A 156 23.39 -3.04 -12.76
CA ALA A 156 23.73 -4.31 -13.44
C ALA A 156 23.88 -5.51 -12.46
N GLU A 157 24.12 -5.26 -11.17
CA GLU A 157 24.29 -6.29 -10.14
C GLU A 157 23.03 -7.12 -9.93
N CYS A 158 21.84 -6.52 -9.99
CA CYS A 158 20.58 -7.23 -9.76
C CYS A 158 20.33 -8.36 -10.77
N ARG A 159 20.79 -8.20 -12.01
CA ARG A 159 20.68 -9.26 -13.02
C ARG A 159 21.42 -10.53 -12.59
N ARG A 160 22.62 -10.39 -12.03
CA ARG A 160 23.38 -11.54 -11.52
C ARG A 160 22.69 -12.17 -10.31
N GLU A 161 22.19 -11.35 -9.39
CA GLU A 161 21.48 -11.84 -8.20
C GLU A 161 20.18 -12.56 -8.57
N ALA A 162 19.42 -12.06 -9.55
CA ALA A 162 18.19 -12.67 -10.02
C ALA A 162 18.39 -14.10 -10.57
N GLN A 163 19.57 -14.40 -11.17
CA GLN A 163 19.88 -15.74 -11.66
C GLN A 163 20.04 -16.79 -10.55
N PHE A 164 20.41 -16.37 -9.35
CA PHE A 164 20.65 -17.25 -8.19
C PHE A 164 19.53 -17.14 -7.13
N ALA A 165 18.60 -16.23 -7.31
CA ALA A 165 17.52 -16.04 -6.35
C ALA A 165 16.55 -17.22 -6.35
N ARG A 166 16.13 -17.65 -5.15
CA ARG A 166 15.03 -18.62 -5.04
C ARG A 166 13.75 -17.99 -5.59
N PRO A 167 12.90 -18.78 -6.25
CA PRO A 167 11.58 -18.29 -6.65
C PRO A 167 10.85 -17.68 -5.45
N ALA A 168 10.14 -16.59 -5.68
CA ALA A 168 9.26 -16.04 -4.65
C ALA A 168 8.19 -17.06 -4.28
N PRO A 169 7.62 -16.99 -3.05
CA PRO A 169 6.40 -17.70 -2.74
C PRO A 169 5.37 -17.37 -3.82
N THR A 170 4.59 -18.38 -4.22
CA THR A 170 3.54 -18.18 -5.24
C THR A 170 2.56 -17.14 -4.71
N ALA A 171 2.68 -15.93 -5.24
CA ALA A 171 1.69 -14.88 -4.99
C ALA A 171 0.37 -15.27 -5.67
N ALA A 172 -0.72 -14.71 -5.19
CA ALA A 172 -1.95 -14.72 -5.97
C ALA A 172 -1.64 -14.19 -7.38
N ARG A 173 -1.94 -15.00 -8.38
CA ARG A 173 -1.60 -14.65 -9.76
C ARG A 173 -2.43 -13.44 -10.17
N GLN A 174 -1.83 -12.53 -10.93
CA GLN A 174 -2.51 -11.31 -11.35
C GLN A 174 -3.75 -11.60 -12.23
N ASP A 175 -3.77 -12.75 -12.92
CA ASP A 175 -4.94 -13.23 -13.67
C ASP A 175 -6.12 -13.62 -12.75
N GLU A 176 -5.88 -13.89 -11.46
CA GLU A 176 -6.91 -14.17 -10.45
C GLU A 176 -7.53 -12.88 -9.87
N VAL A 177 -6.90 -11.71 -10.07
CA VAL A 177 -7.45 -10.42 -9.64
C VAL A 177 -8.67 -10.09 -10.50
N VAL A 178 -9.85 -10.13 -9.93
CA VAL A 178 -11.10 -9.86 -10.66
C VAL A 178 -11.54 -8.41 -10.60
N ALA A 179 -11.16 -7.69 -9.53
CA ALA A 179 -11.44 -6.28 -9.37
C ALA A 179 -10.32 -5.56 -8.61
N ARG A 180 -10.33 -4.21 -8.67
CA ARG A 180 -9.50 -3.34 -7.84
C ARG A 180 -10.34 -2.23 -7.24
N ILE A 181 -9.95 -1.79 -6.04
CA ILE A 181 -10.52 -0.58 -5.42
C ILE A 181 -9.96 0.63 -6.17
N VAL A 182 -10.83 1.46 -6.74
CA VAL A 182 -10.42 2.67 -7.48
C VAL A 182 -10.73 3.96 -6.73
N ALA A 183 -11.64 3.91 -5.76
CA ALA A 183 -11.89 4.98 -4.82
C ALA A 183 -12.36 4.39 -3.48
N LEU A 184 -11.79 4.87 -2.39
CA LEU A 184 -12.17 4.49 -1.03
C LEU A 184 -12.25 5.74 -0.16
N ASN A 185 -13.35 5.87 0.56
CA ASN A 185 -13.54 6.83 1.63
C ASN A 185 -13.91 6.05 2.90
N GLY A 186 -13.25 6.33 4.01
CA GLY A 186 -13.42 5.58 5.25
C GLY A 186 -12.75 4.21 5.21
N ASP A 187 -13.36 3.23 5.86
CA ASP A 187 -12.81 1.89 6.06
C ASP A 187 -13.46 0.86 5.14
N ALA A 188 -12.61 0.02 4.53
CA ALA A 188 -13.05 -1.17 3.83
C ALA A 188 -12.09 -2.35 4.10
N SER A 189 -12.62 -3.56 4.04
CA SER A 189 -11.85 -4.79 4.23
C SER A 189 -12.32 -5.89 3.28
N ALA A 190 -11.43 -6.82 2.97
CA ALA A 190 -11.76 -8.08 2.29
C ALA A 190 -11.59 -9.24 3.27
N LEU A 191 -12.60 -10.11 3.31
CA LEU A 191 -12.56 -11.38 4.02
C LEU A 191 -12.30 -12.48 2.99
N GLY A 192 -11.17 -13.15 3.11
CA GLY A 192 -10.75 -14.24 2.25
C GLY A 192 -11.47 -15.56 2.54
N LEU A 193 -11.29 -16.54 1.63
CA LEU A 193 -11.82 -17.89 1.80
C LEU A 193 -11.21 -18.66 2.99
N ASP A 194 -10.01 -18.27 3.40
CA ASP A 194 -9.30 -18.78 4.59
C ASP A 194 -9.78 -18.16 5.90
N GLY A 195 -10.75 -17.25 5.84
CA GLY A 195 -11.26 -16.51 6.99
C GLY A 195 -10.37 -15.32 7.40
N ALA A 196 -9.23 -15.08 6.74
CA ALA A 196 -8.38 -13.94 7.01
C ALA A 196 -9.02 -12.64 6.52
N THR A 197 -8.93 -11.60 7.33
CA THR A 197 -9.39 -10.26 6.96
C THR A 197 -8.21 -9.35 6.69
N ARG A 198 -8.23 -8.63 5.58
CA ARG A 198 -7.23 -7.62 5.22
C ARG A 198 -7.89 -6.27 4.97
N ALA A 199 -7.27 -5.19 5.40
CA ALA A 199 -7.69 -3.84 5.06
C ALA A 199 -7.52 -3.59 3.55
N LEU A 200 -8.45 -2.85 2.96
CA LEU A 200 -8.38 -2.41 1.57
C LEU A 200 -7.93 -0.96 1.50
N ALA A 201 -7.28 -0.61 0.40
CA ALA A 201 -6.90 0.75 0.04
C ALA A 201 -7.10 0.95 -1.47
N ASN A 202 -6.96 2.17 -1.97
CA ASN A 202 -6.98 2.40 -3.42
C ASN A 202 -5.94 1.52 -4.11
N GLY A 203 -6.31 0.93 -5.26
CA GLY A 203 -5.51 -0.02 -6.03
C GLY A 203 -5.51 -1.46 -5.51
N ALA A 204 -5.99 -1.71 -4.28
CA ALA A 204 -6.01 -3.05 -3.70
C ALA A 204 -6.74 -4.04 -4.61
N ALA A 205 -6.10 -5.18 -4.83
CA ALA A 205 -6.69 -6.29 -5.58
C ALA A 205 -7.84 -6.95 -4.79
N VAL A 206 -8.84 -7.42 -5.51
CA VAL A 206 -9.96 -8.21 -4.98
C VAL A 206 -10.08 -9.47 -5.81
N PHE A 207 -10.27 -10.62 -5.15
CA PHE A 207 -10.23 -11.95 -5.74
C PHE A 207 -11.60 -12.63 -5.68
N ASN A 208 -11.79 -13.63 -6.53
CA ASN A 208 -12.97 -14.49 -6.46
C ASN A 208 -13.11 -15.14 -5.08
N GLY A 209 -14.33 -15.23 -4.59
CA GLY A 209 -14.67 -15.81 -3.29
C GLY A 209 -14.51 -14.85 -2.12
N GLU A 210 -13.81 -13.72 -2.29
CA GLU A 210 -13.69 -12.70 -1.23
C GLU A 210 -15.02 -11.96 -0.99
N SER A 211 -15.21 -11.55 0.27
CA SER A 211 -16.30 -10.67 0.69
C SER A 211 -15.75 -9.31 1.04
N VAL A 212 -16.07 -8.30 0.25
CA VAL A 212 -15.70 -6.90 0.51
C VAL A 212 -16.71 -6.29 1.47
N ARG A 213 -16.22 -5.63 2.54
CA ARG A 213 -17.02 -4.98 3.57
C ARG A 213 -16.62 -3.53 3.71
N THR A 214 -17.61 -2.66 3.84
CA THR A 214 -17.42 -1.23 4.17
C THR A 214 -17.86 -0.94 5.59
N GLY A 215 -17.18 -0.01 6.26
CA GLY A 215 -17.51 0.47 7.60
C GLY A 215 -18.72 1.42 7.63
N ALA A 216 -18.98 2.00 8.79
CA ALA A 216 -19.91 3.13 8.92
C ALA A 216 -19.31 4.36 8.20
N ASP A 217 -20.15 5.20 7.62
CA ASP A 217 -19.77 6.41 6.89
C ASP A 217 -18.70 6.19 5.81
N SER A 218 -18.62 4.96 5.30
CA SER A 218 -17.60 4.54 4.35
C SER A 218 -18.22 4.12 3.02
N HIS A 219 -17.46 4.31 1.93
CA HIS A 219 -17.82 3.75 0.62
C HIS A 219 -16.58 3.32 -0.15
N ALA A 220 -16.73 2.31 -1.01
CA ALA A 220 -15.66 1.80 -1.86
C ALA A 220 -16.16 1.62 -3.28
N VAL A 221 -15.39 2.07 -4.28
CA VAL A 221 -15.66 1.83 -5.70
C VAL A 221 -14.73 0.73 -6.19
N LEU A 222 -15.34 -0.36 -6.66
CA LEU A 222 -14.65 -1.48 -7.29
C LEU A 222 -14.74 -1.33 -8.80
N ALA A 223 -13.62 -1.49 -9.49
CA ALA A 223 -13.55 -1.61 -10.94
C ALA A 223 -13.13 -3.04 -11.30
N PHE A 224 -13.93 -3.70 -12.12
CA PHE A 224 -13.74 -5.09 -12.53
C PHE A 224 -13.08 -5.19 -13.91
N ARG A 225 -12.42 -6.31 -14.20
CA ARG A 225 -11.75 -6.55 -15.49
C ARG A 225 -12.68 -6.42 -16.71
N ASP A 226 -13.95 -6.76 -16.55
CA ASP A 226 -14.96 -6.60 -17.60
C ASP A 226 -15.51 -5.17 -17.73
N GLN A 227 -14.88 -4.20 -17.06
CA GLN A 227 -15.30 -2.79 -16.99
C GLN A 227 -16.60 -2.56 -16.21
N THR A 228 -17.14 -3.55 -15.53
CA THR A 228 -18.16 -3.34 -14.51
C THR A 228 -17.59 -2.46 -13.41
N LYS A 229 -18.36 -1.49 -12.93
CA LYS A 229 -18.02 -0.69 -11.74
C LYS A 229 -19.11 -0.81 -10.71
N VAL A 230 -18.73 -1.02 -9.45
CA VAL A 230 -19.65 -1.14 -8.31
C VAL A 230 -19.20 -0.23 -7.19
N THR A 231 -20.07 0.67 -6.75
CA THR A 231 -19.90 1.44 -5.52
C THR A 231 -20.62 0.73 -4.39
N LEU A 232 -19.90 0.27 -3.39
CA LEU A 232 -20.45 -0.21 -2.13
C LEU A 232 -20.66 0.97 -1.20
N ILE A 233 -21.86 1.14 -0.67
CA ILE A 233 -22.18 2.19 0.31
C ILE A 233 -21.77 1.74 1.72
N GLU A 234 -22.04 2.54 2.73
CA GLU A 234 -21.75 2.21 4.13
C GLU A 234 -22.38 0.88 4.60
N LYS A 235 -21.71 0.20 5.54
CA LYS A 235 -22.17 -1.05 6.20
C LYS A 235 -22.58 -2.15 5.23
N THR A 236 -21.95 -2.18 4.07
CA THR A 236 -22.20 -3.17 3.01
C THR A 236 -21.29 -4.37 3.17
N ALA A 237 -21.86 -5.57 2.94
CA ALA A 237 -21.12 -6.82 2.75
C ALA A 237 -21.47 -7.38 1.37
N PHE A 238 -20.47 -7.47 0.49
CA PHE A 238 -20.62 -7.87 -0.91
C PHE A 238 -19.61 -8.97 -1.24
N LYS A 239 -20.10 -10.17 -1.56
CA LYS A 239 -19.30 -11.35 -1.84
C LYS A 239 -19.22 -11.60 -3.35
N LEU A 240 -18.02 -11.81 -3.86
CA LEU A 240 -17.76 -12.21 -5.25
C LEU A 240 -17.82 -13.73 -5.34
N GLU A 241 -18.89 -14.30 -5.90
CA GLU A 241 -19.07 -15.75 -5.94
C GLU A 241 -18.46 -16.40 -7.19
N ASP A 242 -18.66 -15.79 -8.36
CA ASP A 242 -18.11 -16.25 -9.63
C ASP A 242 -17.96 -15.08 -10.59
N VAL A 243 -16.81 -14.46 -10.59
CA VAL A 243 -16.46 -13.36 -11.51
C VAL A 243 -15.31 -13.81 -12.39
N ARG A 244 -15.58 -14.07 -13.66
CA ARG A 244 -14.59 -14.56 -14.62
C ARG A 244 -14.75 -13.90 -15.98
N MET A 245 -13.63 -13.47 -16.56
CA MET A 245 -13.54 -13.03 -17.94
C MET A 245 -12.29 -13.64 -18.58
N THR A 246 -12.39 -14.92 -18.96
CA THR A 246 -11.35 -15.65 -19.68
C THR A 246 -11.81 -15.82 -21.13
N GLY A 247 -11.29 -14.96 -22.03
CA GLY A 247 -11.70 -14.96 -23.44
C GLY A 247 -12.81 -13.95 -23.77
N PRO A 248 -13.68 -14.23 -24.76
CA PRO A 248 -14.74 -13.30 -25.16
C PRO A 248 -15.74 -13.00 -24.04
N ALA A 249 -16.14 -11.75 -23.89
CA ALA A 249 -17.03 -11.30 -22.81
C ALA A 249 -18.37 -12.07 -22.73
N ALA A 250 -18.87 -12.57 -23.85
CA ALA A 250 -20.09 -13.38 -23.90
C ALA A 250 -19.99 -14.72 -23.16
N GLN A 251 -18.77 -15.22 -22.91
CA GLN A 251 -18.48 -16.44 -22.14
C GLN A 251 -18.11 -16.14 -20.68
N GLY A 252 -17.98 -14.87 -20.34
CA GLY A 252 -17.71 -14.43 -18.97
C GLY A 252 -18.88 -14.68 -18.03
N SER A 253 -18.60 -14.64 -16.72
CA SER A 253 -19.59 -14.76 -15.65
C SER A 253 -19.36 -13.65 -14.63
N PHE A 254 -20.44 -13.03 -14.15
CA PHE A 254 -20.43 -12.09 -13.05
C PHE A 254 -21.56 -12.46 -12.08
N VAL A 255 -21.23 -13.25 -11.09
CA VAL A 255 -22.15 -13.64 -10.02
C VAL A 255 -21.60 -13.13 -8.70
N ALA A 256 -22.37 -12.28 -8.04
CA ALA A 256 -22.02 -11.71 -6.74
C ALA A 256 -23.21 -11.72 -5.80
N ARG A 257 -22.96 -11.66 -4.50
CA ARG A 257 -23.99 -11.67 -3.46
C ARG A 257 -23.92 -10.43 -2.60
N LEU A 258 -25.00 -9.68 -2.55
CA LEU A 258 -25.19 -8.62 -1.55
C LEU A 258 -25.78 -9.26 -0.28
N VAL A 259 -24.96 -9.30 0.78
CA VAL A 259 -25.35 -9.90 2.08
C VAL A 259 -26.04 -8.88 2.97
N SER A 260 -25.56 -7.63 2.97
CA SER A 260 -26.13 -6.51 3.73
C SER A 260 -25.77 -5.18 3.09
N GLY A 261 -26.48 -4.12 3.46
CA GLY A 261 -26.21 -2.75 3.01
C GLY A 261 -26.75 -2.48 1.61
N GLY A 262 -25.95 -1.87 0.75
CA GLY A 262 -26.37 -1.54 -0.60
C GLY A 262 -25.23 -1.22 -1.54
N LEU A 263 -25.55 -1.17 -2.81
CA LEU A 263 -24.59 -0.87 -3.88
C LEU A 263 -25.22 -0.05 -5.01
N ARG A 264 -24.35 0.59 -5.78
CA ARG A 264 -24.64 1.18 -7.09
C ARG A 264 -23.77 0.45 -8.11
N ALA A 265 -24.32 0.09 -9.26
CA ALA A 265 -23.58 -0.66 -10.27
C ALA A 265 -23.80 -0.12 -11.68
N VAL A 266 -22.75 -0.16 -12.48
CA VAL A 266 -22.79 -0.02 -13.95
C VAL A 266 -22.21 -1.28 -14.54
N THR A 267 -22.98 -1.95 -15.39
CA THR A 267 -22.54 -3.17 -16.05
C THR A 267 -21.50 -2.94 -17.14
N GLY A 268 -20.52 -3.83 -17.14
CA GLY A 268 -19.43 -3.85 -18.11
C GLY A 268 -19.71 -4.71 -19.35
N LEU A 269 -18.62 -5.28 -19.87
CA LEU A 269 -18.62 -6.01 -21.15
C LEU A 269 -19.40 -7.33 -21.08
N ILE A 270 -19.35 -8.05 -19.95
CA ILE A 270 -20.09 -9.33 -19.79
C ILE A 270 -21.59 -9.10 -19.95
N GLY A 271 -22.15 -8.15 -19.20
CA GLY A 271 -23.58 -7.86 -19.24
C GLY A 271 -24.06 -7.26 -20.56
N ARG A 272 -23.19 -6.55 -21.26
CA ARG A 272 -23.47 -6.04 -22.62
C ARG A 272 -23.49 -7.16 -23.66
N ALA A 273 -22.60 -8.15 -23.51
CA ALA A 273 -22.48 -9.27 -24.42
C ALA A 273 -23.52 -10.38 -24.15
N ASN A 274 -23.77 -10.68 -22.86
CA ASN A 274 -24.76 -11.69 -22.44
C ASN A 274 -25.37 -11.33 -21.07
N ARG A 275 -26.57 -10.80 -21.09
CA ARG A 275 -27.31 -10.34 -19.91
C ARG A 275 -27.55 -11.43 -18.87
N GLY A 276 -27.75 -12.68 -19.30
CA GLY A 276 -27.97 -13.82 -18.41
C GLY A 276 -26.78 -14.22 -17.55
N ASN A 277 -25.59 -13.73 -17.91
CA ASN A 277 -24.34 -14.02 -17.21
C ASN A 277 -24.02 -13.04 -16.07
N VAL A 278 -24.87 -12.04 -15.83
CA VAL A 278 -24.67 -11.06 -14.75
C VAL A 278 -25.82 -11.17 -13.76
N LYS A 279 -25.50 -11.56 -12.52
CA LYS A 279 -26.47 -11.74 -11.43
C LYS A 279 -25.94 -11.17 -10.12
N ILE A 280 -26.78 -10.40 -9.44
CA ILE A 280 -26.56 -10.03 -8.04
C ILE A 280 -27.60 -10.76 -7.20
N ILE A 281 -27.14 -11.62 -6.30
CA ILE A 281 -27.99 -12.46 -5.47
C ILE A 281 -28.11 -11.82 -4.10
N THR A 282 -29.30 -11.83 -3.53
CA THR A 282 -29.57 -11.47 -2.13
C THR A 282 -30.13 -12.67 -1.38
N ALA A 283 -30.46 -12.51 -0.11
CA ALA A 283 -31.11 -13.58 0.66
C ALA A 283 -32.51 -13.96 0.12
N THR A 284 -33.19 -13.03 -0.56
CA THR A 284 -34.58 -13.18 -0.96
C THR A 284 -34.85 -13.03 -2.45
N ALA A 285 -33.92 -12.44 -3.19
CA ALA A 285 -34.09 -12.15 -4.61
C ALA A 285 -32.80 -12.39 -5.41
N THR A 286 -32.98 -12.65 -6.69
CA THR A 286 -31.93 -12.49 -7.70
C THR A 286 -32.21 -11.24 -8.52
N ILE A 287 -31.19 -10.42 -8.73
CA ILE A 287 -31.28 -9.26 -9.60
C ILE A 287 -30.63 -9.62 -10.94
N GLY A 288 -31.48 -9.78 -11.94
CA GLY A 288 -31.07 -9.92 -13.34
C GLY A 288 -30.80 -8.57 -13.95
N ILE A 289 -29.65 -8.42 -14.62
CA ILE A 289 -29.25 -7.13 -15.19
C ILE A 289 -29.43 -7.14 -16.71
N ARG A 290 -30.10 -6.10 -17.23
CA ARG A 290 -30.39 -5.97 -18.65
C ARG A 290 -29.61 -4.85 -19.35
N GLY A 291 -28.31 -4.66 -18.93
CA GLY A 291 -27.40 -3.65 -19.52
C GLY A 291 -27.63 -2.26 -18.92
N THR A 292 -27.04 -1.93 -17.72
CA THR A 292 -27.76 -0.99 -16.87
C THR A 292 -26.90 -0.29 -15.85
N GLY A 293 -27.41 0.87 -15.43
CA GLY A 293 -27.08 1.52 -14.18
C GLY A 293 -28.18 1.31 -13.13
N LEU A 294 -27.83 0.78 -11.97
CA LEU A 294 -28.78 0.47 -10.90
C LEU A 294 -28.24 0.75 -9.51
N ASP A 295 -29.17 0.93 -8.57
CA ASP A 295 -28.93 0.96 -7.14
C ASP A 295 -29.74 -0.17 -6.48
N LEU A 296 -29.10 -0.95 -5.62
CA LEU A 296 -29.72 -2.02 -4.85
C LEU A 296 -29.48 -1.78 -3.37
N ARG A 297 -30.53 -1.84 -2.55
CA ARG A 297 -30.45 -1.69 -1.10
C ARG A 297 -31.23 -2.78 -0.37
N LEU A 298 -30.60 -3.34 0.64
CA LEU A 298 -31.26 -4.24 1.57
C LEU A 298 -31.69 -3.47 2.81
N LEU A 299 -32.99 -3.34 3.01
CA LEU A 299 -33.60 -2.74 4.18
C LEU A 299 -34.30 -3.84 5.00
N PRO A 300 -34.66 -3.58 6.28
CA PRO A 300 -35.27 -4.61 7.13
C PRO A 300 -36.56 -5.21 6.57
N ASP A 301 -37.28 -4.46 5.75
CA ASP A 301 -38.58 -4.86 5.18
C ASP A 301 -38.49 -5.39 3.74
N GLY A 302 -37.31 -5.32 3.10
CA GLY A 302 -37.19 -5.84 1.73
C GLY A 302 -35.92 -5.50 0.98
N ALA A 303 -35.84 -6.03 -0.23
CA ALA A 303 -34.82 -5.70 -1.23
C ALA A 303 -35.38 -4.64 -2.19
N TYR A 304 -34.77 -3.48 -2.23
CA TYR A 304 -35.17 -2.32 -3.03
C TYR A 304 -34.22 -2.15 -4.21
N LEU A 305 -34.78 -2.04 -5.41
CA LEU A 305 -34.06 -1.81 -6.66
C LEU A 305 -34.52 -0.49 -7.27
N TYR A 306 -33.57 0.34 -7.66
CA TYR A 306 -33.78 1.52 -8.48
C TYR A 306 -32.91 1.43 -9.73
N THR A 307 -33.50 1.67 -10.90
CA THR A 307 -32.81 1.65 -12.19
C THR A 307 -32.74 3.06 -12.74
N TRP A 308 -31.55 3.63 -12.87
CA TRP A 308 -31.34 4.98 -13.39
C TRP A 308 -30.84 4.98 -14.85
N ASP A 309 -30.45 3.82 -15.40
CA ASP A 309 -30.13 3.64 -16.81
C ASP A 309 -30.47 2.21 -17.24
N GLY A 310 -31.13 2.04 -18.43
CA GLY A 310 -31.56 0.73 -18.93
C GLY A 310 -32.72 0.10 -18.17
N ALA A 311 -32.66 -1.19 -17.88
CA ALA A 311 -33.64 -1.94 -17.10
C ALA A 311 -32.98 -3.06 -16.28
N ALA A 312 -33.56 -3.41 -15.12
CA ALA A 312 -33.17 -4.53 -14.31
C ALA A 312 -34.40 -5.29 -13.81
N ALA A 313 -34.22 -6.55 -13.38
CA ALA A 313 -35.32 -7.37 -12.89
C ALA A 313 -35.07 -7.84 -11.46
N LEU A 314 -36.10 -7.80 -10.63
CA LEU A 314 -36.18 -8.51 -9.35
C LEU A 314 -36.86 -9.86 -9.59
N GLU A 315 -36.16 -10.93 -9.33
CA GLU A 315 -36.65 -12.32 -9.50
C GLU A 315 -36.75 -13.02 -8.14
N ALA A 316 -37.91 -13.58 -7.82
CA ALA A 316 -38.14 -14.33 -6.60
C ALA A 316 -39.29 -15.31 -6.82
N ASP A 317 -39.19 -16.57 -6.36
CA ASP A 317 -40.24 -17.59 -6.39
C ASP A 317 -40.90 -17.71 -7.77
N GLU A 318 -40.12 -17.84 -8.83
CA GLU A 318 -40.57 -17.94 -10.24
C GLU A 318 -41.33 -16.69 -10.76
N LYS A 319 -41.33 -15.60 -10.01
CA LYS A 319 -41.91 -14.31 -10.41
C LYS A 319 -40.78 -13.34 -10.76
N GLU A 320 -41.04 -12.52 -11.76
CA GLU A 320 -40.15 -11.47 -12.21
C GLU A 320 -40.88 -10.10 -12.16
N LEU A 321 -40.18 -9.07 -11.62
CA LEU A 321 -40.61 -7.70 -11.71
C LEU A 321 -39.54 -6.90 -12.46
N VAL A 322 -39.87 -6.44 -13.66
CA VAL A 322 -38.99 -5.56 -14.44
C VAL A 322 -39.11 -4.14 -13.93
N VAL A 323 -37.94 -3.54 -13.65
CA VAL A 323 -37.81 -2.16 -13.21
C VAL A 323 -37.09 -1.38 -14.32
N ASP A 324 -37.85 -0.61 -15.07
CA ASP A 324 -37.36 0.23 -16.16
C ASP A 324 -36.63 1.46 -15.64
N LYS A 325 -35.99 2.19 -16.56
CA LYS A 325 -35.28 3.43 -16.27
C LYS A 325 -36.15 4.42 -15.47
N ASP A 326 -35.51 5.07 -14.47
CA ASP A 326 -36.09 6.05 -13.56
C ASP A 326 -37.27 5.50 -12.69
N ARG A 327 -37.35 4.16 -12.57
CA ARG A 327 -38.33 3.47 -11.74
C ARG A 327 -37.67 2.74 -10.57
N ALA A 328 -38.44 2.53 -9.52
CA ALA A 328 -38.03 1.71 -8.38
C ALA A 328 -39.02 0.56 -8.16
N GLY A 329 -38.46 -0.57 -7.70
CA GLY A 329 -39.26 -1.75 -7.29
C GLY A 329 -38.77 -2.30 -5.96
N VAL A 330 -39.62 -3.09 -5.33
CA VAL A 330 -39.30 -3.75 -4.05
C VAL A 330 -39.80 -5.18 -4.05
N LEU A 331 -38.98 -6.09 -3.51
CA LEU A 331 -39.43 -7.36 -2.98
C LEU A 331 -39.56 -7.25 -1.47
N ARG A 332 -40.75 -7.30 -0.95
CA ARG A 332 -41.00 -7.26 0.49
C ARG A 332 -40.79 -8.64 1.12
N VAL A 333 -40.09 -8.67 2.26
CA VAL A 333 -39.84 -9.92 3.01
C VAL A 333 -41.18 -10.48 3.51
N ALA A 334 -42.06 -9.62 4.00
CA ALA A 334 -43.39 -10.06 4.41
C ALA A 334 -44.25 -10.40 3.18
N GLY A 335 -44.57 -11.69 3.01
CA GLY A 335 -45.43 -12.22 1.95
C GLY A 335 -44.77 -12.37 0.57
N GLY A 336 -43.50 -12.12 0.38
CA GLY A 336 -42.80 -12.33 -0.92
C GLY A 336 -43.38 -11.44 -2.04
N VAL A 337 -43.85 -10.21 -1.74
CA VAL A 337 -44.56 -9.38 -2.70
C VAL A 337 -43.56 -8.56 -3.53
N LEU A 338 -43.60 -8.76 -4.85
CA LEU A 338 -42.93 -7.90 -5.84
C LEU A 338 -43.87 -6.76 -6.23
N GLN A 339 -43.38 -5.51 -6.09
CA GLN A 339 -44.15 -4.31 -6.35
C GLN A 339 -43.31 -3.20 -6.97
N LEU A 340 -43.82 -2.56 -8.04
CA LEU A 340 -43.29 -1.25 -8.48
C LEU A 340 -43.70 -0.19 -7.49
N LEU A 341 -42.80 0.77 -7.25
CA LEU A 341 -43.03 1.90 -6.37
C LEU A 341 -43.50 3.13 -7.20
N ASP A 342 -44.42 3.89 -6.66
CA ASP A 342 -44.93 5.14 -7.28
C ASP A 342 -43.87 6.25 -7.26
N THR A 343 -42.97 6.20 -6.26
CA THR A 343 -41.91 7.18 -6.09
C THR A 343 -40.60 6.48 -5.78
N VAL A 344 -39.49 7.10 -6.20
CA VAL A 344 -38.12 6.61 -5.85
C VAL A 344 -37.87 6.91 -4.37
N PRO A 345 -37.57 5.92 -3.53
CA PRO A 345 -37.28 6.14 -2.13
C PRO A 345 -36.10 7.10 -1.92
N ALA A 346 -36.20 7.99 -0.94
CA ALA A 346 -35.18 9.01 -0.63
C ALA A 346 -33.79 8.41 -0.38
N ALA A 347 -33.72 7.15 0.10
CA ALA A 347 -32.46 6.44 0.28
C ALA A 347 -31.63 6.29 -0.99
N PHE A 348 -32.25 6.28 -2.17
CA PHE A 348 -31.54 6.23 -3.47
C PHE A 348 -31.06 7.59 -3.97
N LEU A 349 -31.55 8.67 -3.38
CA LEU A 349 -31.18 10.04 -3.71
C LEU A 349 -29.98 10.55 -2.89
N ASP A 350 -29.43 9.70 -2.04
CA ASP A 350 -28.26 10.03 -1.21
C ASP A 350 -26.99 10.05 -2.07
N GLU A 351 -26.35 11.22 -2.14
CA GLU A 351 -25.15 11.45 -2.95
C GLU A 351 -23.82 11.25 -2.20
N ARG A 352 -23.83 10.81 -0.94
CA ARG A 352 -22.62 10.60 -0.13
C ARG A 352 -21.65 9.59 -0.76
N ALA A 353 -22.16 8.59 -1.46
CA ALA A 353 -21.36 7.65 -2.22
C ALA A 353 -21.49 7.96 -3.72
N PRO A 354 -20.37 8.04 -4.48
CA PRO A 354 -20.40 8.43 -5.88
C PRO A 354 -21.13 7.40 -6.74
N ARG A 355 -21.81 7.86 -7.78
CA ARG A 355 -22.27 6.97 -8.84
C ARG A 355 -21.06 6.41 -9.60
N PRO A 356 -21.00 5.10 -9.85
CA PRO A 356 -19.82 4.47 -10.43
C PRO A 356 -19.56 4.91 -11.89
N ASP A 357 -20.57 5.38 -12.64
CA ASP A 357 -20.41 5.93 -13.98
C ASP A 357 -19.59 7.23 -13.98
N GLN A 358 -19.64 8.01 -12.91
CA GLN A 358 -18.92 9.27 -12.76
C GLN A 358 -17.44 9.07 -12.34
N VAL A 359 -17.05 7.86 -11.95
CA VAL A 359 -15.66 7.56 -11.57
C VAL A 359 -14.89 7.16 -12.83
N ALA A 360 -13.95 8.03 -13.24
CA ALA A 360 -13.05 7.73 -14.37
C ALA A 360 -12.07 6.63 -14.01
N VAL A 361 -11.91 5.62 -14.87
CA VAL A 361 -11.01 4.49 -14.67
C VAL A 361 -10.28 4.19 -15.99
N ASP A 362 -8.96 4.20 -15.93
CA ASP A 362 -8.11 3.65 -16.99
C ASP A 362 -7.95 2.14 -16.73
N PHE A 363 -8.82 1.34 -17.34
CA PHE A 363 -8.84 -0.12 -17.13
C PHE A 363 -7.59 -0.81 -17.65
N ASP A 364 -6.99 -0.30 -18.73
CA ASP A 364 -5.77 -0.89 -19.29
C ASP A 364 -4.61 -0.70 -18.31
N ALA A 365 -4.43 0.52 -17.79
CA ALA A 365 -3.41 0.78 -16.79
C ALA A 365 -3.70 0.06 -15.46
N LEU A 366 -4.98 -0.02 -15.04
CA LEU A 366 -5.38 -0.63 -13.77
C LEU A 366 -5.04 -2.13 -13.70
N PHE A 367 -5.16 -2.85 -14.82
CA PHE A 367 -4.92 -4.29 -14.91
C PHE A 367 -3.66 -4.67 -15.71
N ALA A 368 -2.86 -3.69 -16.16
CA ALA A 368 -1.61 -3.95 -16.85
C ALA A 368 -0.63 -4.69 -15.94
N VAL A 369 -0.02 -5.75 -16.47
CA VAL A 369 1.04 -6.53 -15.82
C VAL A 369 2.09 -6.86 -16.87
N ARG A 370 3.36 -6.62 -16.52
CA ARG A 370 4.52 -7.05 -17.32
C ARG A 370 5.10 -8.32 -16.72
N ARG A 371 5.42 -9.29 -17.57
CA ARG A 371 6.16 -10.47 -17.12
C ARG A 371 7.57 -10.05 -16.67
N PHE A 372 7.94 -10.49 -15.46
CA PHE A 372 9.30 -10.36 -14.97
C PHE A 372 10.11 -11.55 -15.50
N ASP A 373 11.05 -11.28 -16.36
CA ASP A 373 11.97 -12.23 -16.98
C ASP A 373 13.46 -11.86 -16.81
N ASP A 374 13.74 -10.57 -16.56
CA ASP A 374 15.10 -10.06 -16.33
C ASP A 374 15.10 -8.89 -15.35
N ALA A 375 16.13 -8.81 -14.50
CA ALA A 375 16.34 -7.70 -13.57
C ALA A 375 17.07 -6.53 -14.26
N ALA A 376 16.34 -5.78 -15.08
CA ALA A 376 16.83 -4.57 -15.70
C ALA A 376 17.16 -3.47 -14.67
N PRO A 377 18.02 -2.49 -15.00
CA PRO A 377 18.27 -1.32 -14.14
C PRO A 377 16.99 -0.52 -13.88
N GLY A 378 16.82 -0.06 -12.64
CA GLY A 378 15.66 0.71 -12.22
C GLY A 378 15.24 0.42 -10.78
N LEU A 379 14.07 0.93 -10.39
CA LEU A 379 13.50 0.76 -9.06
C LEU A 379 12.50 -0.40 -9.04
N TYR A 380 12.73 -1.34 -8.15
CA TYR A 380 11.82 -2.45 -7.82
C TYR A 380 11.18 -2.21 -6.46
N VAL A 381 9.88 -2.42 -6.38
CA VAL A 381 9.10 -2.35 -5.14
C VAL A 381 8.26 -3.62 -5.05
N GLY A 382 8.35 -4.33 -3.93
CA GLY A 382 7.55 -5.52 -3.64
C GLY A 382 6.88 -5.40 -2.28
N VAL A 383 5.62 -5.77 -2.19
CA VAL A 383 4.82 -5.70 -0.97
C VAL A 383 4.62 -7.10 -0.41
N ARG A 384 4.90 -7.28 0.89
CA ARG A 384 4.63 -8.51 1.64
C ARG A 384 3.30 -8.44 2.36
N LYS A 385 3.01 -7.29 2.96
CA LYS A 385 1.79 -7.05 3.72
C LYS A 385 1.41 -5.57 3.68
N GLY A 386 0.12 -5.27 3.69
CA GLY A 386 -0.38 -3.88 3.59
C GLY A 386 -0.38 -3.38 2.14
N ASN A 387 -0.29 -2.07 1.96
CA ASN A 387 -0.38 -1.43 0.65
C ASN A 387 0.67 -0.33 0.49
N VAL A 388 1.20 -0.17 -0.72
CA VAL A 388 2.02 0.98 -1.10
C VAL A 388 1.46 1.65 -2.35
N ASN A 389 1.58 2.97 -2.40
CA ASN A 389 1.39 3.76 -3.61
C ASN A 389 2.77 4.08 -4.20
N PHE A 390 3.09 3.47 -5.32
CA PHE A 390 4.36 3.66 -6.01
C PHE A 390 4.18 4.67 -7.13
N GLY A 391 4.64 5.89 -6.92
CA GLY A 391 4.51 7.02 -7.85
C GLY A 391 5.85 7.43 -8.46
N SER A 392 5.86 7.74 -9.74
CA SER A 392 7.00 8.34 -10.42
C SER A 392 7.01 9.87 -10.28
N ALA A 393 8.17 10.49 -10.51
CA ALA A 393 8.29 11.94 -10.54
C ALA A 393 7.43 12.61 -11.64
N ALA A 394 7.03 11.87 -12.67
CA ALA A 394 6.12 12.33 -13.73
C ALA A 394 4.63 12.29 -13.34
N GLY A 395 4.31 11.88 -12.10
CA GLY A 395 2.93 11.84 -11.59
C GLY A 395 2.13 10.58 -11.93
N PHE A 396 2.73 9.58 -12.58
CA PHE A 396 2.10 8.27 -12.76
C PHE A 396 2.31 7.41 -11.52
N PHE A 397 1.31 6.63 -11.15
CA PHE A 397 1.40 5.77 -9.97
C PHE A 397 0.74 4.40 -10.18
N VAL A 398 1.18 3.45 -9.36
CA VAL A 398 0.62 2.10 -9.24
C VAL A 398 0.43 1.80 -7.76
N ASP A 399 -0.78 1.43 -7.36
CA ASP A 399 -1.04 0.92 -6.02
C ASP A 399 -0.76 -0.58 -5.98
N LEU A 400 0.03 -1.00 -5.00
CA LEU A 400 0.42 -2.39 -4.80
C LEU A 400 -0.19 -2.92 -3.50
N GLY A 401 -0.83 -4.06 -3.59
CA GLY A 401 -1.31 -4.85 -2.46
C GLY A 401 -0.33 -5.96 -2.06
N PRO A 402 -0.73 -6.82 -1.10
CA PRO A 402 0.09 -7.94 -0.66
C PRO A 402 0.49 -8.85 -1.82
N PHE A 403 1.76 -9.26 -1.82
CA PHE A 403 2.38 -10.12 -2.84
C PHE A 403 2.41 -9.54 -4.26
N GLU A 404 2.19 -8.24 -4.40
CA GLU A 404 2.37 -7.55 -5.67
C GLU A 404 3.75 -6.88 -5.72
N ALA A 405 4.27 -6.73 -6.93
CA ALA A 405 5.47 -5.95 -7.20
C ALA A 405 5.27 -5.04 -8.41
N ALA A 406 6.05 -3.96 -8.43
CA ALA A 406 6.14 -3.11 -9.60
C ALA A 406 7.59 -2.69 -9.85
N PHE A 407 7.83 -2.27 -11.07
CA PHE A 407 9.11 -1.85 -11.59
C PHE A 407 8.97 -0.50 -12.30
N LEU A 408 9.91 0.38 -12.06
CA LEU A 408 10.12 1.61 -12.82
C LEU A 408 11.52 1.54 -13.42
N ALA A 409 11.61 1.37 -14.73
CA ALA A 409 12.89 1.32 -15.42
C ALA A 409 13.63 2.66 -15.33
N GLU A 410 14.96 2.61 -15.39
CA GLU A 410 15.76 3.82 -15.50
C GLU A 410 15.41 4.57 -16.79
N GLY A 411 15.05 5.85 -16.66
CA GLY A 411 14.59 6.69 -17.79
C GLY A 411 13.10 6.60 -18.12
N ASP A 412 12.37 5.64 -17.57
CA ASP A 412 10.92 5.56 -17.76
C ASP A 412 10.17 6.52 -16.83
N SER A 413 8.97 6.89 -17.26
CA SER A 413 8.07 7.76 -16.49
C SER A 413 6.95 7.00 -15.78
N ARG A 414 6.65 5.75 -16.17
CA ARG A 414 5.51 4.97 -15.66
C ARG A 414 5.96 3.71 -14.93
N PRO A 415 5.63 3.56 -13.64
CA PRO A 415 5.79 2.28 -12.95
C PRO A 415 4.79 1.26 -13.52
N VAL A 416 5.22 0.01 -13.66
CA VAL A 416 4.38 -1.10 -14.17
C VAL A 416 4.40 -2.24 -13.16
N ARG A 417 3.25 -2.90 -12.95
CA ARG A 417 3.21 -4.14 -12.18
C ARG A 417 4.02 -5.22 -12.88
N ILE A 418 4.68 -6.06 -12.12
CA ILE A 418 5.49 -7.18 -12.64
C ILE A 418 5.08 -8.49 -11.99
N GLU A 419 5.13 -9.59 -12.75
CA GLU A 419 4.82 -10.94 -12.32
C GLU A 419 5.77 -11.95 -12.99
N PRO A 420 6.25 -12.97 -12.28
CA PRO A 420 6.10 -13.23 -10.85
C PRO A 420 6.85 -12.21 -9.99
N LEU A 421 6.51 -12.17 -8.69
CA LEU A 421 7.25 -11.37 -7.69
C LEU A 421 8.74 -11.75 -7.74
N PRO A 422 9.67 -10.80 -7.96
CA PRO A 422 11.08 -11.14 -8.15
C PRO A 422 11.72 -11.77 -6.91
N GLY A 423 12.28 -12.96 -7.06
CA GLY A 423 12.91 -13.69 -5.96
C GLY A 423 14.09 -12.91 -5.33
N PHE A 424 14.88 -12.22 -6.13
CA PHE A 424 15.99 -11.40 -5.63
C PHE A 424 15.55 -10.23 -4.74
N LEU A 425 14.28 -9.83 -4.84
CA LEU A 425 13.71 -8.76 -4.02
C LEU A 425 13.24 -9.28 -2.67
N VAL A 426 12.59 -10.45 -2.63
CA VAL A 426 11.90 -10.95 -1.44
C VAL A 426 12.56 -12.15 -0.76
N ASN A 427 13.37 -12.94 -1.48
CA ASN A 427 14.06 -14.15 -1.00
C ASN A 427 15.57 -14.00 -0.95
N ASP A 428 16.06 -12.78 -0.85
CA ASP A 428 17.47 -12.52 -0.65
C ASP A 428 17.93 -12.98 0.75
N PRO A 429 19.25 -13.08 0.99
CA PRO A 429 19.79 -13.58 2.26
C PRO A 429 19.67 -12.59 3.42
N PHE A 430 19.16 -11.38 3.21
CA PHE A 430 19.05 -10.41 4.30
C PHE A 430 17.87 -10.72 5.22
N PRO A 431 18.05 -10.59 6.56
CA PRO A 431 17.00 -10.92 7.52
C PRO A 431 15.83 -9.96 7.42
N LEU A 432 14.65 -10.41 7.84
CA LEU A 432 13.56 -9.50 8.17
C LEU A 432 13.99 -8.62 9.35
N PRO A 433 13.57 -7.35 9.41
CA PRO A 433 14.03 -6.42 10.45
C PRO A 433 13.69 -6.84 11.89
N ASP A 434 12.69 -7.72 12.06
CA ASP A 434 12.24 -8.26 13.36
C ASP A 434 12.86 -9.63 13.71
N GLU A 435 13.54 -10.29 12.76
CA GLU A 435 14.14 -11.62 12.99
C GLU A 435 15.56 -11.56 13.60
N VAL A 436 16.20 -10.39 13.62
CA VAL A 436 17.62 -10.24 13.99
C VAL A 436 17.91 -10.63 15.44
N ASP A 437 16.95 -10.47 16.33
CA ASP A 437 17.09 -10.85 17.75
C ASP A 437 16.92 -12.36 18.01
N LEU A 438 16.45 -13.12 17.03
CA LEU A 438 16.01 -14.50 17.22
C LEU A 438 16.95 -15.57 16.61
N ARG A 439 17.89 -15.24 15.71
CA ARG A 439 18.69 -16.25 14.99
C ARG A 439 20.13 -15.82 14.66
N PRO A 440 21.07 -15.90 15.60
CA PRO A 440 22.50 -15.67 15.29
C PRO A 440 23.08 -16.68 14.27
N LEU A 441 22.45 -17.84 14.08
CA LEU A 441 22.97 -18.92 13.20
C LEU A 441 22.65 -18.74 11.72
N ARG A 442 21.62 -17.95 11.33
CA ARG A 442 21.39 -17.59 9.91
C ARG A 442 22.46 -16.66 9.33
N LEU A 443 23.24 -16.01 10.17
CA LEU A 443 24.33 -15.13 9.75
C LEU A 443 25.44 -15.86 9.00
N ILE A 444 25.61 -17.15 9.22
CA ILE A 444 26.63 -17.97 8.56
C ILE A 444 26.24 -18.28 7.10
N GLU A 445 24.95 -18.37 6.81
CA GLU A 445 24.46 -18.57 5.43
C GLU A 445 24.60 -17.32 4.54
N ILE A 446 24.72 -16.13 5.15
CA ILE A 446 24.79 -14.84 4.42
C ILE A 446 26.20 -14.56 3.89
N VAL A 447 27.24 -15.16 4.46
CA VAL A 447 28.64 -14.81 4.21
C VAL A 447 29.24 -15.47 2.96
N GLY A 448 28.45 -16.07 2.08
CA GLY A 448 28.90 -16.44 0.75
C GLY A 448 28.75 -17.94 0.39
N PRO A 449 28.83 -18.29 -0.91
CA PRO A 449 28.76 -19.65 -1.37
C PRO A 449 30.10 -20.40 -1.14
N GLY A 450 30.66 -20.30 0.06
CA GLY A 450 31.70 -21.22 0.51
C GLY A 450 30.97 -22.48 0.96
N ARG A 451 30.94 -23.51 0.12
CA ARG A 451 30.72 -24.89 0.58
C ARG A 451 31.70 -25.12 1.71
N LEU A 452 31.23 -25.26 2.95
CA LEU A 452 32.02 -25.92 3.97
C LEU A 452 32.31 -27.31 3.42
N SER A 453 33.54 -27.54 3.00
CA SER A 453 33.98 -28.89 2.68
C SER A 453 33.85 -29.72 3.96
N GLY A 454 33.42 -30.98 3.83
CA GLY A 454 33.13 -31.87 4.96
C GLY A 454 34.30 -32.18 5.88
N SER A 455 35.43 -31.41 5.83
CA SER A 455 36.60 -31.50 6.69
C SER A 455 36.55 -30.59 7.92
N ASP A 456 35.59 -29.64 8.00
CA ASP A 456 35.53 -28.67 9.11
C ASP A 456 34.59 -29.08 10.25
N GLN A 457 34.05 -30.31 10.22
CA GLN A 457 33.17 -30.83 11.28
C GLN A 457 33.90 -31.32 12.54
N CYS A 458 35.23 -31.22 12.63
CA CYS A 458 36.01 -31.79 13.74
C CYS A 458 36.57 -30.81 14.76
N LEU A 459 36.10 -29.59 14.85
CA LEU A 459 36.61 -28.59 15.80
C LEU A 459 35.56 -27.93 16.70
N MET A 460 34.59 -28.72 17.16
CA MET A 460 33.77 -28.33 18.34
C MET A 460 33.54 -29.56 19.21
N GLN A 461 34.45 -29.78 20.10
CA GLN A 461 34.27 -30.44 21.39
C GLN A 461 34.60 -29.46 22.52
#